data_e25a2259ffe321d385ad7691564654cb
#
_entry.id   e25a2259ffe321d385ad7691564654cb
#
_cell.length_a   1.000
_cell.length_b   1.000
_cell.length_c   1.000
_cell.angle_alpha   90.00
_cell.angle_beta   90.00
_cell.angle_gamma   90.00
#
_symmetry.space_group_name_H-M   'P 1'
#
loop_
_entity.id
_entity.type
_entity.pdbx_description
1 polymer ?
#
loop_
_entity_poly.entity_id
_entity_poly.type
_entity_poly.pdbx_seq_one_letter_code
_entity_poly.pdbx_strand_id
1 'polypeptide(L)'
;MLEGKSVAVVVPAHDEEQLVATTLSGIPGFVDRIIVVDDGSRDATVERARALGDARGEILAHERRRGVGAAIVTGYKRALEEGMDVTCVMAADNQMDPGDLAALASPVARGELDYAKANRLFTGQAWTLIPRTRYIGNAVLSMLTKIASGYWHVADSQSGYTAIGRDMLAQLDLDRVYPGYGFPNDFLVHLNVWNARVRDFPSRPVYGVGERSGIRYHHVVPRISWLLLKGFFWRLREKYVIRDFHPLIFFYAFGLLATLVGLVLGAVEIGFRAAGNSVSVGTVVLVALLLISGSQFMLFAMWFDMESNKDLR
;
A
#
# COMPACT_ATOMS: atom_id res chain seq x y z
N MET A 1 -14.26 14.56 17.98
CA MET A 1 -14.89 14.83 16.67
C MET A 1 -14.06 15.83 15.88
N LEU A 2 -13.93 15.62 14.57
CA LEU A 2 -13.22 16.47 13.63
C LEU A 2 -14.15 16.81 12.45
N GLU A 3 -14.30 18.10 12.10
CA GLU A 3 -15.23 18.54 11.03
C GLU A 3 -16.67 18.02 11.22
N GLY A 4 -17.13 17.86 12.46
CA GLY A 4 -18.44 17.29 12.79
C GLY A 4 -18.58 15.78 12.61
N LYS A 5 -17.47 15.06 12.33
CA LYS A 5 -17.41 13.62 12.12
C LYS A 5 -16.73 12.91 13.28
N SER A 6 -17.16 11.68 13.56
CA SER A 6 -16.51 10.80 14.54
C SER A 6 -15.23 10.18 13.96
N VAL A 7 -14.15 10.20 14.77
CA VAL A 7 -12.83 9.73 14.35
C VAL A 7 -12.34 8.62 15.26
N ALA A 8 -12.01 7.47 14.67
CA ALA A 8 -11.31 6.39 15.34
C ALA A 8 -9.82 6.36 14.92
N VAL A 9 -8.96 5.93 15.84
CA VAL A 9 -7.56 5.60 15.55
C VAL A 9 -7.32 4.13 15.88
N VAL A 10 -6.95 3.36 14.89
CA VAL A 10 -6.48 1.98 15.03
C VAL A 10 -4.98 1.99 15.29
N VAL A 11 -4.56 1.38 16.38
CA VAL A 11 -3.16 1.31 16.81
C VAL A 11 -2.72 -0.17 16.80
N PRO A 12 -2.17 -0.68 15.68
CA PRO A 12 -1.58 -2.00 15.65
C PRO A 12 -0.30 -2.03 16.52
N ALA A 13 -0.19 -3.02 17.42
CA ALA A 13 0.93 -3.18 18.33
C ALA A 13 1.44 -4.63 18.34
N HIS A 14 2.77 -4.82 18.42
CA HIS A 14 3.40 -6.11 18.62
C HIS A 14 4.79 -5.95 19.22
N ASP A 15 4.96 -6.34 20.49
CA ASP A 15 6.19 -6.21 21.28
C ASP A 15 6.70 -4.75 21.33
N GLU A 16 5.79 -3.80 21.69
CA GLU A 16 6.03 -2.35 21.75
C GLU A 16 5.89 -1.80 23.18
N GLU A 17 6.25 -2.57 24.21
CA GLU A 17 6.11 -2.16 25.62
C GLU A 17 6.77 -0.82 25.95
N GLN A 18 7.85 -0.45 25.23
CA GLN A 18 8.59 0.81 25.49
C GLN A 18 7.92 2.03 24.87
N LEU A 19 7.19 1.86 23.75
CA LEU A 19 6.72 2.97 22.90
C LEU A 19 5.19 3.14 22.93
N VAL A 20 4.43 2.08 23.22
CA VAL A 20 2.96 2.11 23.15
C VAL A 20 2.35 3.19 24.02
N ALA A 21 2.86 3.40 25.25
CA ALA A 21 2.35 4.40 26.17
C ALA A 21 2.55 5.83 25.63
N THR A 22 3.74 6.13 25.09
CA THR A 22 4.06 7.41 24.47
C THR A 22 3.18 7.67 23.24
N THR A 23 3.03 6.67 22.38
CA THR A 23 2.16 6.75 21.20
C THR A 23 0.72 7.08 21.59
N LEU A 24 0.13 6.32 22.52
CA LEU A 24 -1.26 6.52 22.92
C LEU A 24 -1.49 7.87 23.61
N SER A 25 -0.56 8.31 24.46
CA SER A 25 -0.65 9.61 25.14
C SER A 25 -0.55 10.80 24.17
N GLY A 26 0.07 10.62 23.01
CA GLY A 26 0.18 11.63 21.97
C GLY A 26 -1.08 11.78 21.10
N ILE A 27 -2.05 10.84 21.17
CA ILE A 27 -3.25 10.88 20.33
C ILE A 27 -4.12 12.09 20.66
N PRO A 28 -4.40 12.98 19.68
CA PRO A 28 -5.11 14.23 19.92
C PRO A 28 -6.51 14.05 20.50
N GLY A 29 -6.98 15.08 21.23
CA GLY A 29 -8.29 15.07 21.90
C GLY A 29 -9.50 15.09 20.98
N PHE A 30 -9.33 15.37 19.67
CA PHE A 30 -10.44 15.28 18.71
C PHE A 30 -10.79 13.84 18.31
N VAL A 31 -9.92 12.88 18.63
CA VAL A 31 -10.17 11.45 18.40
C VAL A 31 -11.20 10.97 19.41
N ASP A 32 -12.26 10.33 18.92
CA ASP A 32 -13.37 9.86 19.74
C ASP A 32 -13.14 8.43 20.24
N ARG A 33 -12.39 7.62 19.48
CA ARG A 33 -12.14 6.20 19.78
C ARG A 33 -10.70 5.80 19.46
N ILE A 34 -10.07 5.05 20.36
CA ILE A 34 -8.73 4.48 20.18
C ILE A 34 -8.86 2.96 20.27
N ILE A 35 -8.58 2.28 19.15
CA ILE A 35 -8.67 0.81 19.06
C ILE A 35 -7.25 0.26 18.97
N VAL A 36 -6.71 -0.16 20.10
CA VAL A 36 -5.40 -0.86 20.15
C VAL A 36 -5.61 -2.31 19.76
N VAL A 37 -4.89 -2.77 18.74
CA VAL A 37 -4.95 -4.17 18.32
C VAL A 37 -3.59 -4.82 18.59
N ASP A 38 -3.51 -5.59 19.63
CA ASP A 38 -2.33 -6.37 19.98
C ASP A 38 -2.22 -7.61 19.09
N ASP A 39 -1.16 -7.72 18.32
CA ASP A 39 -0.91 -8.84 17.42
C ASP A 39 -0.09 -9.96 18.10
N GLY A 40 -0.53 -10.38 19.29
CA GLY A 40 0.06 -11.47 20.04
C GLY A 40 1.42 -11.13 20.64
N SER A 41 1.52 -10.00 21.34
CA SER A 41 2.73 -9.59 22.07
C SER A 41 3.08 -10.56 23.18
N ARG A 42 4.38 -10.63 23.51
CA ARG A 42 4.92 -11.48 24.57
C ARG A 42 5.53 -10.66 25.72
N ASP A 43 5.59 -9.36 25.54
CA ASP A 43 6.09 -8.37 26.51
C ASP A 43 4.92 -7.66 27.23
N ALA A 44 5.20 -6.58 27.95
CA ALA A 44 4.21 -5.83 28.72
C ALA A 44 3.43 -4.80 27.85
N THR A 45 3.33 -4.96 26.52
CA THR A 45 2.62 -4.03 25.63
C THR A 45 1.17 -3.79 26.05
N VAL A 46 0.41 -4.88 26.29
CA VAL A 46 -1.02 -4.80 26.63
C VAL A 46 -1.21 -4.18 28.03
N GLU A 47 -0.40 -4.56 29.00
CA GLU A 47 -0.44 -4.02 30.35
C GLU A 47 -0.17 -2.51 30.37
N ARG A 48 0.83 -2.07 29.62
CA ARG A 48 1.17 -0.66 29.50
C ARG A 48 0.09 0.16 28.79
N ALA A 49 -0.51 -0.39 27.75
CA ALA A 49 -1.63 0.24 27.07
C ALA A 49 -2.85 0.40 28.01
N ARG A 50 -3.17 -0.64 28.81
CA ARG A 50 -4.27 -0.57 29.79
C ARG A 50 -4.00 0.41 30.93
N ALA A 51 -2.76 0.51 31.39
CA ALA A 51 -2.39 1.37 32.51
C ALA A 51 -2.63 2.86 32.25
N LEU A 52 -2.75 3.30 30.98
CA LEU A 52 -3.07 4.68 30.63
C LEU A 52 -4.49 5.08 31.03
N GLY A 53 -5.42 4.15 31.09
CA GLY A 53 -6.80 4.42 31.53
C GLY A 53 -7.56 5.42 30.65
N ASP A 54 -7.20 5.58 29.38
CA ASP A 54 -7.90 6.49 28.46
C ASP A 54 -9.32 5.96 28.21
N ALA A 55 -10.33 6.76 28.56
CA ALA A 55 -11.74 6.38 28.41
C ALA A 55 -12.15 6.12 26.94
N ARG A 56 -11.39 6.63 25.97
CA ARG A 56 -11.58 6.40 24.53
C ARG A 56 -11.05 5.04 24.07
N GLY A 57 -10.22 4.40 24.92
CA GLY A 57 -9.41 3.23 24.58
C GLY A 57 -10.17 1.91 24.66
N GLU A 58 -9.98 1.06 23.65
CA GLU A 58 -10.33 -0.35 23.67
C GLU A 58 -9.13 -1.18 23.21
N ILE A 59 -8.92 -2.34 23.82
CA ILE A 59 -7.82 -3.23 23.46
C ILE A 59 -8.40 -4.55 22.97
N LEU A 60 -8.08 -4.89 21.72
CA LEU A 60 -8.35 -6.17 21.09
C LEU A 60 -7.04 -6.95 21.00
N ALA A 61 -7.05 -8.23 21.33
CA ALA A 61 -5.84 -9.06 21.31
C ALA A 61 -6.04 -10.29 20.41
N HIS A 62 -5.06 -10.55 19.56
CA HIS A 62 -4.96 -11.80 18.82
C HIS A 62 -4.29 -12.87 19.70
N GLU A 63 -4.81 -14.09 19.70
CA GLU A 63 -4.19 -15.22 20.43
C GLU A 63 -2.77 -15.54 19.96
N ARG A 64 -2.46 -15.21 18.70
CA ARG A 64 -1.14 -15.39 18.07
C ARG A 64 -0.91 -14.32 17.03
N ARG A 65 0.35 -14.07 16.72
CA ARG A 65 0.76 -13.14 15.67
C ARG A 65 0.14 -13.51 14.32
N ARG A 66 -0.59 -12.57 13.73
CA ARG A 66 -1.24 -12.69 12.42
C ARG A 66 -0.66 -11.73 11.38
N GLY A 67 0.06 -10.72 11.83
CA GLY A 67 0.70 -9.69 11.02
C GLY A 67 0.00 -8.34 11.12
N VAL A 68 0.77 -7.26 10.87
CA VAL A 68 0.32 -5.87 11.02
C VAL A 68 -0.94 -5.56 10.19
N GLY A 69 -1.04 -6.09 8.96
CA GLY A 69 -2.24 -5.93 8.14
C GLY A 69 -3.48 -6.58 8.76
N ALA A 70 -3.32 -7.77 9.38
CA ALA A 70 -4.42 -8.42 10.08
C ALA A 70 -4.86 -7.62 11.32
N ALA A 71 -3.92 -7.01 12.04
CA ALA A 71 -4.24 -6.13 13.16
C ALA A 71 -5.02 -4.88 12.70
N ILE A 72 -4.57 -4.24 11.62
CA ILE A 72 -5.28 -3.10 11.02
C ILE A 72 -6.70 -3.51 10.59
N VAL A 73 -6.86 -4.64 9.90
CA VAL A 73 -8.18 -5.15 9.47
C VAL A 73 -9.09 -5.41 10.67
N THR A 74 -8.57 -5.99 11.76
CA THR A 74 -9.35 -6.18 13.00
C THR A 74 -9.84 -4.84 13.55
N GLY A 75 -8.96 -3.83 13.60
CA GLY A 75 -9.33 -2.48 14.03
C GLY A 75 -10.32 -1.80 13.08
N TYR A 76 -10.17 -1.95 11.78
CA TYR A 76 -11.11 -1.43 10.78
C TYR A 76 -12.52 -2.02 10.93
N LYS A 77 -12.62 -3.34 11.12
CA LYS A 77 -13.91 -4.01 11.37
C LYS A 77 -14.56 -3.45 12.63
N ARG A 78 -13.79 -3.29 13.71
CA ARG A 78 -14.29 -2.73 14.95
C ARG A 78 -14.77 -1.28 14.81
N ALA A 79 -14.02 -0.44 14.10
CA ALA A 79 -14.42 0.94 13.81
C ALA A 79 -15.72 1.02 12.98
N LEU A 80 -15.90 0.10 12.01
CA LEU A 80 -17.17 -0.03 11.25
C LEU A 80 -18.34 -0.45 12.14
N GLU A 81 -18.14 -1.43 13.03
CA GLU A 81 -19.16 -1.87 13.99
C GLU A 81 -19.61 -0.75 14.92
N GLU A 82 -18.69 0.13 15.33
CA GLU A 82 -18.98 1.31 16.15
C GLU A 82 -19.51 2.49 15.34
N GLY A 83 -19.60 2.38 14.02
CA GLY A 83 -20.14 3.41 13.15
C GLY A 83 -19.26 4.65 13.01
N MET A 84 -17.95 4.56 13.20
CA MET A 84 -17.01 5.66 13.06
C MET A 84 -16.99 6.20 11.64
N ASP A 85 -17.04 7.52 11.47
CA ASP A 85 -17.08 8.17 10.16
C ASP A 85 -15.72 8.15 9.45
N VAL A 86 -14.64 8.34 10.22
CA VAL A 86 -13.25 8.31 9.74
C VAL A 86 -12.43 7.37 10.61
N THR A 87 -11.67 6.50 9.99
CA THR A 87 -10.76 5.60 10.71
C THR A 87 -9.33 5.85 10.28
N CYS A 88 -8.49 6.24 11.22
CA CYS A 88 -7.06 6.46 11.02
C CYS A 88 -6.26 5.24 11.49
N VAL A 89 -5.06 5.06 10.96
CA VAL A 89 -4.09 4.06 11.45
C VAL A 89 -2.83 4.79 11.93
N MET A 90 -2.41 4.50 13.14
CA MET A 90 -1.18 5.01 13.74
C MET A 90 -0.49 3.89 14.51
N ALA A 91 0.67 3.41 14.03
CA ALA A 91 1.38 2.28 14.66
C ALA A 91 1.91 2.62 16.05
N ALA A 92 2.00 1.60 16.93
CA ALA A 92 2.43 1.75 18.32
C ALA A 92 3.94 2.06 18.50
N ASP A 93 4.72 2.11 17.41
CA ASP A 93 6.18 2.28 17.39
C ASP A 93 6.67 3.73 17.51
N ASN A 94 5.75 4.67 17.77
CA ASN A 94 6.03 6.12 17.92
C ASN A 94 6.77 6.76 16.71
N GLN A 95 6.70 6.15 15.52
CA GLN A 95 7.30 6.70 14.30
C GLN A 95 6.38 7.66 13.53
N MET A 96 5.14 7.80 13.96
CA MET A 96 4.09 8.63 13.33
C MET A 96 3.80 9.82 14.24
N ASP A 97 4.02 11.04 13.71
CA ASP A 97 3.75 12.27 14.47
C ASP A 97 2.23 12.44 14.67
N PRO A 98 1.73 12.43 15.92
CA PRO A 98 0.31 12.68 16.18
C PRO A 98 -0.18 14.06 15.68
N GLY A 99 0.71 15.02 15.51
CA GLY A 99 0.40 16.35 14.96
C GLY A 99 -0.07 16.31 13.50
N ASP A 100 0.35 15.29 12.73
CA ASP A 100 -0.05 15.12 11.33
C ASP A 100 -1.45 14.50 11.20
N LEU A 101 -2.02 13.94 12.28
CA LEU A 101 -3.29 13.19 12.24
C LEU A 101 -4.46 14.04 11.73
N ALA A 102 -4.54 15.31 12.15
CA ALA A 102 -5.59 16.21 11.69
C ALA A 102 -5.49 16.50 10.18
N ALA A 103 -4.27 16.66 9.65
CA ALA A 103 -4.05 16.89 8.23
C ALA A 103 -4.47 15.69 7.36
N LEU A 104 -4.33 14.46 7.88
CA LEU A 104 -4.79 13.24 7.21
C LEU A 104 -6.30 13.06 7.31
N ALA A 105 -6.88 13.28 8.50
CA ALA A 105 -8.27 12.99 8.77
C ALA A 105 -9.25 14.04 8.22
N SER A 106 -8.90 15.36 8.23
CA SER A 106 -9.82 16.43 7.82
C SER A 106 -10.33 16.33 6.39
N PRO A 107 -9.49 16.09 5.35
CA PRO A 107 -10.01 15.99 3.98
C PRO A 107 -10.92 14.76 3.79
N VAL A 108 -10.69 13.68 4.54
CA VAL A 108 -11.57 12.51 4.55
C VAL A 108 -12.88 12.83 5.27
N ALA A 109 -12.83 13.51 6.40
CA ALA A 109 -14.01 13.94 7.16
C ALA A 109 -14.90 14.89 6.35
N ARG A 110 -14.31 15.78 5.52
CA ARG A 110 -15.05 16.66 4.60
C ARG A 110 -15.56 15.98 3.34
N GLY A 111 -15.23 14.70 3.11
CA GLY A 111 -15.62 13.95 1.92
C GLY A 111 -14.88 14.39 0.64
N GLU A 112 -13.78 15.12 0.76
CA GLU A 112 -12.91 15.49 -0.38
C GLU A 112 -12.13 14.29 -0.91
N LEU A 113 -11.75 13.39 0.01
CA LEU A 113 -11.01 12.17 -0.26
C LEU A 113 -11.68 10.97 0.40
N ASP A 114 -11.44 9.80 -0.16
CA ASP A 114 -11.86 8.53 0.43
C ASP A 114 -10.74 7.91 1.28
N TYR A 115 -9.47 8.22 0.92
CA TYR A 115 -8.28 7.74 1.63
C TYR A 115 -7.15 8.77 1.58
N ALA A 116 -6.64 9.13 2.74
CA ALA A 116 -5.46 9.98 2.90
C ALA A 116 -4.28 9.17 3.45
N LYS A 117 -3.06 9.49 2.99
CA LYS A 117 -1.86 8.73 3.30
C LYS A 117 -0.68 9.66 3.56
N ALA A 118 0.07 9.37 4.62
CA ALA A 118 1.29 10.13 4.92
C ALA A 118 2.42 9.78 3.93
N ASN A 119 3.16 10.81 3.52
CA ASN A 119 4.30 10.70 2.62
C ASN A 119 5.56 11.22 3.31
N ARG A 120 6.45 10.31 3.70
CA ARG A 120 7.73 10.57 4.36
C ARG A 120 8.83 11.01 3.40
N LEU A 121 8.63 10.83 2.10
CA LEU A 121 9.61 11.12 1.06
C LEU A 121 9.55 12.58 0.58
N PHE A 122 8.51 13.31 0.98
CA PHE A 122 8.22 14.66 0.48
C PHE A 122 9.30 15.69 0.85
N THR A 123 9.92 15.58 2.03
CA THR A 123 10.83 16.59 2.56
C THR A 123 12.24 16.56 1.95
N GLY A 124 12.54 15.59 1.07
CA GLY A 124 13.91 15.40 0.54
C GLY A 124 14.95 14.90 1.56
N GLN A 125 14.66 14.97 2.86
CA GLN A 125 15.54 14.49 3.93
C GLN A 125 15.61 12.96 4.01
N ALA A 126 14.65 12.28 3.37
CA ALA A 126 14.60 10.82 3.31
C ALA A 126 15.92 10.21 2.79
N TRP A 127 16.59 10.86 1.84
CA TRP A 127 17.87 10.41 1.29
C TRP A 127 19.02 10.40 2.31
N THR A 128 19.00 11.32 3.26
CA THR A 128 20.03 11.43 4.32
C THR A 128 19.72 10.59 5.55
N LEU A 129 18.44 10.38 5.84
CA LEU A 129 17.97 9.69 7.05
C LEU A 129 17.77 8.18 6.84
N ILE A 130 17.46 7.74 5.61
CA ILE A 130 17.19 6.32 5.31
C ILE A 130 18.47 5.65 4.75
N PRO A 131 18.89 4.48 5.25
CA PRO A 131 19.99 3.72 4.66
C PRO A 131 19.77 3.48 3.15
N ARG A 132 20.81 3.67 2.32
CA ARG A 132 20.71 3.65 0.85
C ARG A 132 20.06 2.38 0.29
N THR A 133 20.40 1.21 0.84
CA THR A 133 19.80 -0.08 0.43
C THR A 133 18.29 -0.11 0.69
N ARG A 134 17.86 0.45 1.82
CA ARG A 134 16.46 0.58 2.19
C ARG A 134 15.73 1.57 1.28
N TYR A 135 16.37 2.68 0.96
CA TYR A 135 15.83 3.70 0.07
C TYR A 135 15.57 3.13 -1.34
N ILE A 136 16.57 2.43 -1.93
CA ILE A 136 16.44 1.81 -3.26
C ILE A 136 15.34 0.74 -3.25
N GLY A 137 15.32 -0.14 -2.23
CA GLY A 137 14.28 -1.16 -2.10
C GLY A 137 12.88 -0.56 -2.02
N ASN A 138 12.70 0.50 -1.25
CA ASN A 138 11.44 1.23 -1.14
C ASN A 138 11.06 1.92 -2.46
N ALA A 139 12.02 2.50 -3.19
CA ALA A 139 11.77 3.14 -4.49
C ALA A 139 11.28 2.13 -5.53
N VAL A 140 11.92 0.95 -5.60
CA VAL A 140 11.48 -0.15 -6.49
C VAL A 140 10.08 -0.62 -6.12
N LEU A 141 9.81 -0.88 -4.83
CA LEU A 141 8.48 -1.30 -4.38
C LEU A 141 7.43 -0.22 -4.63
N SER A 142 7.76 1.06 -4.45
CA SER A 142 6.84 2.17 -4.76
C SER A 142 6.52 2.24 -6.25
N MET A 143 7.52 2.04 -7.14
CA MET A 143 7.28 1.98 -8.58
C MET A 143 6.39 0.79 -8.96
N LEU A 144 6.67 -0.40 -8.44
CA LEU A 144 5.84 -1.58 -8.67
C LEU A 144 4.41 -1.38 -8.14
N THR A 145 4.25 -0.70 -7.01
CA THR A 145 2.93 -0.39 -6.45
C THR A 145 2.16 0.58 -7.32
N LYS A 146 2.81 1.61 -7.88
CA LYS A 146 2.17 2.54 -8.84
C LYS A 146 1.58 1.77 -10.03
N ILE A 147 2.36 0.88 -10.61
CA ILE A 147 1.92 0.03 -11.74
C ILE A 147 0.77 -0.89 -11.30
N ALA A 148 0.92 -1.57 -10.15
CA ALA A 148 -0.06 -2.54 -9.69
C ALA A 148 -1.37 -1.89 -9.24
N SER A 149 -1.30 -0.76 -8.56
CA SER A 149 -2.46 -0.06 -8.02
C SER A 149 -3.10 0.95 -8.97
N GLY A 150 -2.36 1.46 -9.97
CA GLY A 150 -2.83 2.53 -10.84
C GLY A 150 -2.78 3.94 -10.22
N TYR A 151 -2.32 4.09 -8.97
CA TYR A 151 -2.14 5.39 -8.30
C TYR A 151 -0.75 5.96 -8.57
N TRP A 152 -0.54 6.51 -9.75
CA TRP A 152 0.75 7.03 -10.19
C TRP A 152 1.25 8.25 -9.41
N HIS A 153 0.34 8.99 -8.78
CA HIS A 153 0.64 10.16 -7.96
C HIS A 153 1.04 9.83 -6.52
N VAL A 154 0.78 8.61 -6.02
CA VAL A 154 1.18 8.19 -4.67
C VAL A 154 2.68 7.93 -4.64
N ALA A 155 3.43 8.66 -3.82
CA ALA A 155 4.88 8.57 -3.76
C ALA A 155 5.39 7.57 -2.73
N ASP A 156 4.90 7.61 -1.48
CA ASP A 156 5.29 6.71 -0.40
C ASP A 156 4.26 5.58 -0.22
N SER A 157 4.35 4.53 -1.04
CA SER A 157 3.44 3.39 -0.93
C SER A 157 3.61 2.56 0.35
N GLN A 158 4.70 2.76 1.09
CA GLN A 158 5.05 1.95 2.27
C GLN A 158 4.55 2.54 3.60
N SER A 159 4.09 3.81 3.61
CA SER A 159 3.59 4.41 4.83
C SER A 159 2.30 3.74 5.29
N GLY A 160 2.22 3.36 6.55
CA GLY A 160 1.03 2.85 7.22
C GLY A 160 0.21 3.93 7.94
N TYR A 161 0.68 5.18 7.98
CA TYR A 161 -0.04 6.30 8.58
C TYR A 161 -1.07 6.84 7.62
N THR A 162 -2.34 6.58 7.88
CA THR A 162 -3.42 6.75 6.91
C THR A 162 -4.74 7.12 7.58
N ALA A 163 -5.68 7.65 6.78
CA ALA A 163 -7.07 7.85 7.18
C ALA A 163 -7.99 7.38 6.05
N ILE A 164 -9.10 6.74 6.39
CA ILE A 164 -10.10 6.22 5.46
C ILE A 164 -11.52 6.58 5.92
N GLY A 165 -12.39 6.94 4.98
CA GLY A 165 -13.79 7.18 5.24
C GLY A 165 -14.60 5.88 5.38
N ARG A 166 -15.64 5.91 6.23
CA ARG A 166 -16.51 4.76 6.51
C ARG A 166 -17.10 4.15 5.25
N ASP A 167 -17.62 4.99 4.34
CA ASP A 167 -18.33 4.51 3.15
C ASP A 167 -17.40 3.72 2.22
N MET A 168 -16.16 4.18 2.07
CA MET A 168 -15.15 3.44 1.30
C MET A 168 -14.73 2.16 2.04
N LEU A 169 -14.47 2.25 3.35
CA LEU A 169 -14.07 1.11 4.14
C LEU A 169 -15.11 -0.02 4.14
N ALA A 170 -16.40 0.33 4.17
CA ALA A 170 -17.50 -0.63 4.14
C ALA A 170 -17.67 -1.36 2.78
N GLN A 171 -17.15 -0.76 1.69
CA GLN A 171 -17.19 -1.38 0.36
C GLN A 171 -16.09 -2.41 0.13
N LEU A 172 -15.02 -2.38 0.94
CA LEU A 172 -13.86 -3.24 0.76
C LEU A 172 -14.08 -4.63 1.35
N ASP A 173 -13.65 -5.67 0.63
CA ASP A 173 -13.53 -7.03 1.17
C ASP A 173 -12.24 -7.13 2.01
N LEU A 174 -12.36 -6.74 3.28
CA LEU A 174 -11.24 -6.68 4.22
C LEU A 174 -10.59 -8.05 4.48
N ASP A 175 -11.31 -9.16 4.24
CA ASP A 175 -10.78 -10.50 4.46
C ASP A 175 -9.82 -10.96 3.36
N ARG A 176 -9.84 -10.28 2.20
CA ARG A 176 -8.90 -10.54 1.09
C ARG A 176 -7.63 -9.75 1.15
N VAL A 177 -7.56 -8.72 2.00
CA VAL A 177 -6.39 -7.86 2.10
C VAL A 177 -5.21 -8.61 2.73
N TYR A 178 -4.01 -8.35 2.21
CA TYR A 178 -2.79 -9.04 2.67
C TYR A 178 -2.49 -8.76 4.15
N PRO A 179 -2.32 -9.78 5.01
CA PRO A 179 -2.22 -9.60 6.46
C PRO A 179 -0.85 -9.12 6.97
N GLY A 180 0.21 -9.12 6.15
CA GLY A 180 1.58 -8.80 6.57
C GLY A 180 2.05 -7.40 6.16
N TYR A 181 3.37 -7.20 6.11
CA TYR A 181 4.01 -5.91 5.77
C TYR A 181 3.68 -5.36 4.37
N GLY A 182 3.19 -6.20 3.46
CA GLY A 182 2.69 -5.78 2.15
C GLY A 182 1.30 -5.13 2.18
N PHE A 183 0.66 -5.04 3.35
CA PHE A 183 -0.68 -4.45 3.52
C PHE A 183 -0.84 -3.08 2.84
N PRO A 184 0.03 -2.07 3.05
CA PRO A 184 -0.19 -0.75 2.46
C PRO A 184 -0.18 -0.77 0.92
N ASN A 185 0.64 -1.66 0.33
CA ASN A 185 0.74 -1.81 -1.12
C ASN A 185 -0.50 -2.51 -1.70
N ASP A 186 -0.91 -3.60 -1.07
CA ASP A 186 -2.07 -4.39 -1.47
C ASP A 186 -3.37 -3.60 -1.29
N PHE A 187 -3.48 -2.86 -0.20
CA PHE A 187 -4.63 -2.03 0.11
C PHE A 187 -4.89 -0.95 -0.96
N LEU A 188 -3.81 -0.33 -1.51
CA LEU A 188 -3.93 0.60 -2.63
C LEU A 188 -4.50 -0.09 -3.88
N VAL A 189 -4.16 -1.35 -4.13
CA VAL A 189 -4.75 -2.10 -5.25
C VAL A 189 -6.26 -2.30 -5.04
N HIS A 190 -6.67 -2.67 -3.83
CA HIS A 190 -8.08 -2.82 -3.47
C HIS A 190 -8.85 -1.51 -3.59
N LEU A 191 -8.29 -0.40 -3.08
CA LEU A 191 -8.88 0.93 -3.19
C LEU A 191 -9.13 1.36 -4.64
N ASN A 192 -8.18 1.08 -5.55
CA ASN A 192 -8.31 1.47 -6.96
C ASN A 192 -9.43 0.73 -7.69
N VAL A 193 -9.70 -0.54 -7.33
CA VAL A 193 -10.85 -1.30 -7.88
C VAL A 193 -12.18 -0.61 -7.58
N TRP A 194 -12.25 0.11 -6.45
CA TRP A 194 -13.43 0.88 -6.03
C TRP A 194 -13.37 2.37 -6.41
N ASN A 195 -12.40 2.77 -7.24
CA ASN A 195 -12.22 4.17 -7.67
C ASN A 195 -12.06 5.15 -6.51
N ALA A 196 -11.43 4.73 -5.40
CA ALA A 196 -11.21 5.59 -4.25
C ALA A 196 -10.32 6.79 -4.61
N ARG A 197 -10.69 7.98 -4.14
CA ARG A 197 -9.86 9.20 -4.24
C ARG A 197 -8.80 9.15 -3.16
N VAL A 198 -7.53 9.06 -3.59
CA VAL A 198 -6.36 8.87 -2.71
C VAL A 198 -5.40 10.04 -2.87
N ARG A 199 -4.90 10.60 -1.74
CA ARG A 199 -3.88 11.64 -1.75
C ARG A 199 -2.83 11.44 -0.68
N ASP A 200 -1.57 11.74 -1.05
CA ASP A 200 -0.44 11.81 -0.14
C ASP A 200 -0.38 13.17 0.56
N PHE A 201 -0.07 13.15 1.87
CA PHE A 201 0.17 14.34 2.68
C PHE A 201 1.59 14.33 3.23
N PRO A 202 2.31 15.46 3.23
CA PRO A 202 3.64 15.54 3.82
C PRO A 202 3.61 15.12 5.29
N SER A 203 4.52 14.22 5.67
CA SER A 203 4.72 13.82 7.05
C SER A 203 6.21 13.74 7.35
N ARG A 204 6.61 14.14 8.54
CA ARG A 204 8.00 14.04 8.97
C ARG A 204 8.29 12.61 9.43
N PRO A 205 9.33 11.96 8.87
CA PRO A 205 9.74 10.66 9.35
C PRO A 205 10.39 10.81 10.75
N VAL A 206 9.90 10.06 11.72
CA VAL A 206 10.49 9.97 13.07
C VAL A 206 11.32 8.69 13.13
N TYR A 207 12.61 8.82 13.41
CA TYR A 207 13.56 7.71 13.53
C TYR A 207 14.40 7.86 14.81
N GLY A 208 14.93 6.73 15.32
CA GLY A 208 15.83 6.73 16.47
C GLY A 208 15.12 6.90 17.82
N VAL A 209 13.82 6.58 17.88
CA VAL A 209 13.03 6.64 19.13
C VAL A 209 13.03 5.32 19.91
N GLY A 210 13.89 4.35 19.52
CA GLY A 210 13.99 3.04 20.16
C GLY A 210 13.32 1.91 19.38
N GLU A 211 12.81 2.19 18.18
CA GLU A 211 12.14 1.24 17.30
C GLU A 211 13.06 0.06 16.89
N ARG A 212 12.51 -1.15 16.79
CA ARG A 212 13.19 -2.35 16.32
C ARG A 212 12.65 -2.78 14.96
N SER A 213 13.46 -2.66 13.90
CA SER A 213 13.07 -3.15 12.57
C SER A 213 13.31 -4.64 12.43
N GLY A 214 12.24 -5.44 12.37
CA GLY A 214 12.28 -6.88 12.06
C GLY A 214 12.31 -7.22 10.56
N ILE A 215 12.46 -6.25 9.66
CA ILE A 215 12.31 -6.43 8.22
C ILE A 215 13.57 -7.02 7.60
N ARG A 216 13.47 -8.24 7.05
CA ARG A 216 14.53 -8.88 6.23
C ARG A 216 14.24 -8.61 4.75
N TYR A 217 14.86 -7.58 4.17
CA TYR A 217 14.56 -7.07 2.81
C TYR A 217 14.65 -8.13 1.71
N HIS A 218 15.65 -9.04 1.76
CA HIS A 218 15.85 -10.10 0.77
C HIS A 218 14.70 -11.11 0.71
N HIS A 219 13.90 -11.23 1.78
CA HIS A 219 12.68 -12.06 1.79
C HIS A 219 11.41 -11.24 1.49
N VAL A 220 11.38 -10.00 1.95
CA VAL A 220 10.19 -9.15 1.86
C VAL A 220 9.98 -8.63 0.43
N VAL A 221 11.05 -8.16 -0.23
CA VAL A 221 10.93 -7.58 -1.58
C VAL A 221 10.38 -8.57 -2.62
N PRO A 222 10.91 -9.80 -2.78
CA PRO A 222 10.35 -10.76 -3.73
C PRO A 222 8.89 -11.13 -3.41
N ARG A 223 8.56 -11.27 -2.13
CA ARG A 223 7.20 -11.63 -1.68
C ARG A 223 6.20 -10.53 -1.99
N ILE A 224 6.55 -9.26 -1.74
CA ILE A 224 5.69 -8.13 -2.07
C ILE A 224 5.61 -7.94 -3.59
N SER A 225 6.71 -8.12 -4.33
CA SER A 225 6.68 -8.05 -5.80
C SER A 225 5.72 -9.08 -6.41
N TRP A 226 5.72 -10.29 -5.87
CA TRP A 226 4.77 -11.33 -6.29
C TRP A 226 3.32 -11.00 -5.91
N LEU A 227 3.10 -10.44 -4.71
CA LEU A 227 1.80 -9.93 -4.28
C LEU A 227 1.28 -8.86 -5.24
N LEU A 228 2.13 -7.89 -5.58
CA LEU A 228 1.80 -6.79 -6.50
C LEU A 228 1.52 -7.30 -7.92
N LEU A 229 2.27 -8.28 -8.40
CA LEU A 229 2.00 -8.90 -9.70
C LEU A 229 0.61 -9.57 -9.74
N LYS A 230 0.28 -10.33 -8.70
CA LYS A 230 -1.08 -10.91 -8.57
C LYS A 230 -2.14 -9.82 -8.45
N GLY A 231 -1.90 -8.81 -7.64
CA GLY A 231 -2.78 -7.66 -7.45
C GLY A 231 -3.02 -6.89 -8.76
N PHE A 232 -1.97 -6.70 -9.57
CA PHE A 232 -2.07 -6.07 -10.88
C PHE A 232 -3.06 -6.80 -11.80
N PHE A 233 -2.89 -8.12 -11.99
CA PHE A 233 -3.80 -8.90 -12.83
C PHE A 233 -5.21 -9.00 -12.26
N TRP A 234 -5.34 -9.10 -10.93
CA TRP A 234 -6.63 -9.08 -10.27
C TRP A 234 -7.35 -7.74 -10.48
N ARG A 235 -6.65 -6.59 -10.31
CA ARG A 235 -7.20 -5.26 -10.56
C ARG A 235 -7.62 -5.08 -12.02
N LEU A 236 -6.77 -5.49 -12.97
CA LEU A 236 -7.11 -5.41 -14.40
C LEU A 236 -8.41 -6.17 -14.71
N ARG A 237 -8.52 -7.38 -14.20
CA ARG A 237 -9.73 -8.19 -14.39
C ARG A 237 -10.94 -7.56 -13.70
N GLU A 238 -10.82 -7.20 -12.42
CA GLU A 238 -11.94 -6.72 -11.62
C GLU A 238 -12.43 -5.36 -12.08
N LYS A 239 -11.50 -4.41 -12.28
CA LYS A 239 -11.84 -3.04 -12.65
C LYS A 239 -12.22 -2.90 -14.12
N TYR A 240 -11.40 -3.44 -15.03
CA TYR A 240 -11.48 -3.16 -16.46
C TYR A 240 -12.08 -4.27 -17.31
N VAL A 241 -12.52 -5.39 -16.72
CA VAL A 241 -13.27 -6.44 -17.42
C VAL A 241 -14.64 -6.64 -16.78
N ILE A 242 -14.70 -6.73 -15.44
CA ILE A 242 -15.94 -7.09 -14.74
C ILE A 242 -16.78 -5.86 -14.44
N ARG A 243 -16.19 -4.79 -13.87
CA ARG A 243 -16.95 -3.60 -13.42
C ARG A 243 -17.22 -2.62 -14.54
N ASP A 244 -16.19 -2.28 -15.31
CA ASP A 244 -16.28 -1.35 -16.42
C ASP A 244 -15.33 -1.78 -17.52
N PHE A 245 -15.91 -2.24 -18.65
CA PHE A 245 -15.10 -2.76 -19.73
C PHE A 245 -14.30 -1.67 -20.42
N HIS A 246 -12.97 -1.71 -20.29
CA HIS A 246 -12.08 -0.71 -20.86
C HIS A 246 -11.14 -1.32 -21.93
N PRO A 247 -11.00 -0.69 -23.11
CA PRO A 247 -10.16 -1.20 -24.21
C PRO A 247 -8.68 -1.40 -23.87
N LEU A 248 -8.17 -0.78 -22.80
CA LEU A 248 -6.77 -0.96 -22.36
C LEU A 248 -6.38 -2.43 -22.15
N ILE A 249 -7.35 -3.30 -21.86
CA ILE A 249 -7.12 -4.75 -21.70
C ILE A 249 -6.53 -5.37 -22.96
N PHE A 250 -7.00 -4.95 -24.14
CA PHE A 250 -6.45 -5.43 -25.41
C PHE A 250 -5.00 -4.98 -25.60
N PHE A 251 -4.66 -3.75 -25.21
CA PHE A 251 -3.30 -3.26 -25.29
C PHE A 251 -2.34 -4.02 -24.37
N TYR A 252 -2.76 -4.33 -23.13
CA TYR A 252 -1.96 -5.20 -22.25
C TYR A 252 -1.85 -6.63 -22.82
N ALA A 253 -2.95 -7.22 -23.30
CA ALA A 253 -2.95 -8.59 -23.84
C ALA A 253 -2.03 -8.71 -25.06
N PHE A 254 -2.19 -7.84 -26.06
CA PHE A 254 -1.33 -7.83 -27.25
C PHE A 254 0.12 -7.48 -26.93
N GLY A 255 0.35 -6.49 -26.04
CA GLY A 255 1.68 -6.10 -25.62
C GLY A 255 2.44 -7.23 -24.93
N LEU A 256 1.80 -7.89 -23.97
CA LEU A 256 2.38 -9.04 -23.27
C LEU A 256 2.63 -10.23 -24.21
N LEU A 257 1.65 -10.57 -25.07
CA LEU A 257 1.78 -11.66 -26.01
C LEU A 257 2.90 -11.42 -27.02
N ALA A 258 2.93 -10.25 -27.65
CA ALA A 258 3.95 -9.89 -28.62
C ALA A 258 5.36 -9.88 -28.00
N THR A 259 5.48 -9.32 -26.78
CA THR A 259 6.76 -9.29 -26.04
C THR A 259 7.20 -10.73 -25.68
N LEU A 260 6.30 -11.57 -25.19
CA LEU A 260 6.62 -12.95 -24.82
C LEU A 260 7.07 -13.75 -26.04
N VAL A 261 6.32 -13.68 -27.14
CA VAL A 261 6.66 -14.36 -28.40
C VAL A 261 7.99 -13.85 -28.94
N GLY A 262 8.21 -12.52 -28.92
CA GLY A 262 9.49 -11.91 -29.34
C GLY A 262 10.67 -12.37 -28.49
N LEU A 263 10.52 -12.46 -27.17
CA LEU A 263 11.55 -12.98 -26.26
C LEU A 263 11.87 -14.46 -26.51
N VAL A 264 10.85 -15.29 -26.68
CA VAL A 264 11.03 -16.72 -26.96
C VAL A 264 11.73 -16.93 -28.30
N LEU A 265 11.27 -16.30 -29.36
CA LEU A 265 11.89 -16.39 -30.68
C LEU A 265 13.32 -15.84 -30.65
N GLY A 266 13.57 -14.71 -29.97
CA GLY A 266 14.90 -14.14 -29.81
C GLY A 266 15.85 -15.08 -29.08
N ALA A 267 15.38 -15.73 -28.00
CA ALA A 267 16.18 -16.71 -27.26
C ALA A 267 16.54 -17.94 -28.13
N VAL A 268 15.57 -18.43 -28.93
CA VAL A 268 15.80 -19.52 -29.88
C VAL A 268 16.85 -19.12 -30.92
N GLU A 269 16.72 -17.94 -31.53
CA GLU A 269 17.68 -17.43 -32.53
C GLU A 269 19.11 -17.27 -31.96
N ILE A 270 19.23 -16.77 -30.72
CA ILE A 270 20.54 -16.68 -30.03
C ILE A 270 21.12 -18.09 -29.84
N GLY A 271 20.30 -19.07 -29.43
CA GLY A 271 20.72 -20.47 -29.31
C GLY A 271 21.19 -21.08 -30.63
N PHE A 272 20.43 -20.85 -31.72
CA PHE A 272 20.84 -21.31 -33.08
C PHE A 272 22.17 -20.70 -33.52
N ARG A 273 22.35 -19.40 -33.28
CA ARG A 273 23.60 -18.71 -33.59
C ARG A 273 24.79 -19.24 -32.80
N ALA A 274 24.59 -19.49 -31.49
CA ALA A 274 25.62 -20.06 -30.63
C ALA A 274 26.02 -21.49 -31.04
N ALA A 275 25.08 -22.26 -31.64
CA ALA A 275 25.35 -23.58 -32.21
C ALA A 275 26.03 -23.55 -33.60
N GLY A 276 26.40 -22.37 -34.11
CA GLY A 276 27.11 -22.20 -35.39
C GLY A 276 26.18 -22.18 -36.61
N ASN A 277 24.85 -22.12 -36.41
CA ASN A 277 23.88 -22.07 -37.50
C ASN A 277 23.71 -20.63 -38.03
N SER A 278 23.27 -20.51 -39.28
CA SER A 278 22.87 -19.19 -39.84
C SER A 278 21.48 -18.84 -39.40
N VAL A 279 21.29 -17.55 -39.03
CA VAL A 279 20.01 -16.99 -38.64
C VAL A 279 19.46 -16.16 -39.79
N SER A 280 18.15 -16.31 -40.09
CA SER A 280 17.48 -15.53 -41.13
C SER A 280 17.34 -14.07 -40.74
N VAL A 281 17.69 -13.14 -41.63
CA VAL A 281 17.46 -11.70 -41.43
C VAL A 281 15.97 -11.41 -41.20
N GLY A 282 15.08 -12.13 -41.89
CA GLY A 282 13.64 -11.97 -41.70
C GLY A 282 13.19 -12.31 -40.27
N THR A 283 13.73 -13.37 -39.65
CA THR A 283 13.39 -13.74 -38.28
C THR A 283 13.92 -12.70 -37.27
N VAL A 284 15.12 -12.18 -37.50
CA VAL A 284 15.67 -11.12 -36.62
C VAL A 284 14.80 -9.85 -36.68
N VAL A 285 14.37 -9.45 -37.89
CA VAL A 285 13.46 -8.31 -38.08
C VAL A 285 12.12 -8.56 -37.41
N LEU A 286 11.57 -9.77 -37.52
CA LEU A 286 10.30 -10.16 -36.86
C LEU A 286 10.44 -10.06 -35.33
N VAL A 287 11.51 -10.59 -34.74
CA VAL A 287 11.77 -10.49 -33.31
C VAL A 287 11.86 -9.03 -32.88
N ALA A 288 12.60 -8.20 -33.61
CA ALA A 288 12.70 -6.77 -33.32
C ALA A 288 11.31 -6.07 -33.38
N LEU A 289 10.52 -6.37 -34.42
CA LEU A 289 9.16 -5.82 -34.57
C LEU A 289 8.26 -6.22 -33.43
N LEU A 290 8.28 -7.49 -33.02
CA LEU A 290 7.47 -8.00 -31.91
C LEU A 290 7.85 -7.34 -30.56
N LEU A 291 9.14 -7.16 -30.29
CA LEU A 291 9.60 -6.53 -29.06
C LEU A 291 9.29 -5.03 -29.04
N ILE A 292 9.50 -4.33 -30.14
CA ILE A 292 9.20 -2.89 -30.27
C ILE A 292 7.68 -2.68 -30.15
N SER A 293 6.88 -3.37 -30.96
CA SER A 293 5.43 -3.22 -30.92
C SER A 293 4.85 -3.66 -29.59
N GLY A 294 5.33 -4.78 -29.01
CA GLY A 294 4.91 -5.25 -27.70
C GLY A 294 5.16 -4.24 -26.60
N SER A 295 6.35 -3.62 -26.56
CA SER A 295 6.66 -2.55 -25.61
C SER A 295 5.80 -1.30 -25.83
N GLN A 296 5.54 -0.90 -27.09
CA GLN A 296 4.66 0.22 -27.41
C GLN A 296 3.22 -0.03 -26.91
N PHE A 297 2.67 -1.20 -27.16
CA PHE A 297 1.33 -1.55 -26.67
C PHE A 297 1.25 -1.52 -25.14
N MET A 298 2.28 -2.01 -24.43
CA MET A 298 2.33 -1.94 -22.97
C MET A 298 2.41 -0.48 -22.47
N LEU A 299 3.22 0.36 -23.09
CA LEU A 299 3.30 1.79 -22.75
C LEU A 299 1.98 2.52 -22.96
N PHE A 300 1.28 2.25 -24.08
CA PHE A 300 -0.06 2.80 -24.32
C PHE A 300 -1.06 2.30 -23.28
N ALA A 301 -1.03 1.00 -22.93
CA ALA A 301 -1.91 0.47 -21.89
C ALA A 301 -1.67 1.17 -20.54
N MET A 302 -0.39 1.38 -20.16
CA MET A 302 -0.04 2.12 -18.95
C MET A 302 -0.53 3.59 -19.02
N TRP A 303 -0.41 4.25 -20.16
CA TRP A 303 -0.90 5.60 -20.34
C TRP A 303 -2.42 5.68 -20.20
N PHE A 304 -3.17 4.76 -20.83
CA PHE A 304 -4.62 4.68 -20.66
C PHE A 304 -5.02 4.39 -19.21
N ASP A 305 -4.26 3.53 -18.51
CA ASP A 305 -4.47 3.28 -17.08
C ASP A 305 -4.25 4.55 -16.24
N MET A 306 -3.19 5.32 -16.54
CA MET A 306 -2.94 6.62 -15.89
C MET A 306 -4.06 7.63 -16.15
N GLU A 307 -4.50 7.75 -17.40
CA GLU A 307 -5.57 8.67 -17.80
C GLU A 307 -6.91 8.31 -17.15
N SER A 308 -7.22 7.01 -17.09
CA SER A 308 -8.43 6.49 -16.46
C SER A 308 -8.47 6.72 -14.94
N ASN A 309 -7.31 6.88 -14.29
CA ASN A 309 -7.19 7.08 -12.85
C ASN A 309 -6.82 8.53 -12.46
N LYS A 310 -6.77 9.48 -13.41
CA LYS A 310 -6.27 10.84 -13.16
C LYS A 310 -7.10 11.63 -12.14
N ASP A 311 -8.41 11.35 -12.08
CA ASP A 311 -9.35 12.05 -11.21
C ASP A 311 -9.47 11.41 -9.80
N LEU A 312 -8.71 10.34 -9.54
CA LEU A 312 -8.66 9.64 -8.24
C LEU A 312 -7.61 10.24 -7.27
N ARG A 313 -7.37 11.55 -7.33
CA ARG A 313 -6.38 12.27 -6.51
C ARG A 313 -6.93 13.48 -5.78
#